data_14dab72d2950716ad53a22b6b4cb9993
#
_entry.id   14dab72d2950716ad53a22b6b4cb9993
#
_cell.length_a   1.000
_cell.length_b   1.000
_cell.length_c   1.000
_cell.angle_alpha   90.00
_cell.angle_beta   90.00
_cell.angle_gamma   90.00
#
_symmetry.space_group_name_H-M   'P 1'
#
loop_
_entity.id
_entity.type
_entity.pdbx_description
1 polymer ?
#
loop_
_entity_poly.entity_id
_entity_poly.type
_entity_poly.pdbx_seq_one_letter_code
_entity_poly.pdbx_strand_id
1 'polypeptide(L)'
;MSKSQIRLLDLFKYYKKLGHQTAGLMELEAQILRACPQCFDREQQWYRTWSTAVAPKEGKWLVSAEQVAYVSGWKAFQFDDRFMSDLNKLIYSTGMTSVQQRRHLISQTAHETGRYRWMKELGDDDYFTRMYDNRPDLGNGPGDGKVFYGGGCIQLTGRYNYQRFSNWLERNGMADDKVMQEGASYVANQYPFLSAVCWIEENNWAAVCESTDVYQVTRVLNGGYNGIEDRLALYKKACEVIKE
;
A
#
# COMPACT_ATOMS: atom_id res chain seq x y z
N MET A 1 6.19 33.86 11.67
CA MET A 1 5.46 33.48 10.43
C MET A 1 5.13 34.73 9.64
N SER A 2 5.41 34.74 8.32
CA SER A 2 4.99 35.84 7.46
C SER A 2 3.48 35.79 7.22
N LYS A 3 2.87 36.96 6.83
CA LYS A 3 1.44 37.02 6.50
C LYS A 3 1.04 36.02 5.40
N SER A 4 1.96 35.69 4.48
CA SER A 4 1.74 34.71 3.40
C SER A 4 1.68 33.27 3.93
N GLN A 5 2.50 32.92 4.92
CA GLN A 5 2.53 31.61 5.55
C GLN A 5 1.26 31.34 6.37
N ILE A 6 0.74 32.36 7.06
CA ILE A 6 -0.53 32.30 7.80
C ILE A 6 -1.69 32.05 6.81
N ARG A 7 -1.73 32.78 5.68
CA ARG A 7 -2.76 32.59 4.66
C ARG A 7 -2.76 31.19 4.01
N LEU A 8 -1.59 30.64 3.76
CA LEU A 8 -1.45 29.27 3.22
C LEU A 8 -1.98 28.23 4.22
N LEU A 9 -1.66 28.38 5.50
CA LEU A 9 -2.14 27.49 6.56
C LEU A 9 -3.67 27.60 6.76
N ASP A 10 -4.23 28.81 6.69
CA ASP A 10 -5.67 29.02 6.78
C ASP A 10 -6.42 28.45 5.57
N LEU A 11 -5.85 28.56 4.37
CA LEU A 11 -6.39 27.97 3.15
C LEU A 11 -6.40 26.45 3.24
N PHE A 12 -5.32 25.84 3.71
CA PHE A 12 -5.23 24.42 3.95
C PHE A 12 -6.27 23.92 4.96
N LYS A 13 -6.42 24.62 6.10
CA LYS A 13 -7.45 24.33 7.11
C LYS A 13 -8.87 24.45 6.55
N TYR A 14 -9.12 25.42 5.68
CA TYR A 14 -10.40 25.64 5.02
C TYR A 14 -10.75 24.48 4.08
N TYR A 15 -9.87 24.11 3.15
CA TYR A 15 -10.12 23.00 2.22
C TYR A 15 -10.22 21.65 2.89
N LYS A 16 -9.47 21.44 3.99
CA LYS A 16 -9.57 20.22 4.80
C LYS A 16 -10.95 20.11 5.47
N LYS A 17 -11.48 21.23 6.00
CA LYS A 17 -12.81 21.28 6.63
C LYS A 17 -13.93 20.94 5.63
N LEU A 18 -13.71 21.20 4.34
CA LEU A 18 -14.64 20.87 3.26
C LEU A 18 -14.53 19.41 2.75
N GLY A 19 -13.66 18.59 3.34
CA GLY A 19 -13.50 17.18 2.96
C GLY A 19 -12.80 16.94 1.61
N HIS A 20 -12.18 17.97 1.02
CA HIS A 20 -11.46 17.82 -0.24
C HIS A 20 -10.12 17.09 -0.02
N GLN A 21 -10.00 15.88 -0.56
CA GLN A 21 -8.76 15.12 -0.67
C GLN A 21 -8.28 15.15 -2.12
N THR A 22 -7.65 16.23 -2.55
CA THR A 22 -7.15 16.35 -3.92
C THR A 22 -5.62 16.43 -3.94
N ALA A 23 -5.02 15.98 -5.06
CA ALA A 23 -3.58 16.11 -5.32
C ALA A 23 -3.05 17.55 -5.11
N GLY A 24 -3.88 18.57 -5.38
CA GLY A 24 -3.55 19.96 -5.12
C GLY A 24 -3.40 20.34 -3.64
N LEU A 25 -4.09 19.64 -2.73
CA LEU A 25 -3.91 19.83 -1.28
C LEU A 25 -2.59 19.23 -0.80
N MET A 26 -2.16 18.10 -1.36
CA MET A 26 -0.87 17.47 -1.06
C MET A 26 0.30 18.32 -1.57
N GLU A 27 0.16 18.94 -2.73
CA GLU A 27 1.17 19.87 -3.26
C GLU A 27 1.25 21.16 -2.42
N LEU A 28 0.13 21.69 -1.98
CA LEU A 28 0.06 22.84 -1.08
C LEU A 28 0.70 22.53 0.26
N GLU A 29 0.49 21.33 0.80
CA GLU A 29 1.09 20.84 2.03
C GLU A 29 2.62 20.73 1.90
N ALA A 30 3.10 20.14 0.79
CA ALA A 30 4.54 20.06 0.50
C ALA A 30 5.19 21.44 0.33
N GLN A 31 4.47 22.42 -0.20
CA GLN A 31 4.93 23.81 -0.30
C GLN A 31 4.99 24.50 1.07
N ILE A 32 4.01 24.24 1.94
CA ILE A 32 4.00 24.76 3.32
C ILE A 32 5.15 24.16 4.12
N LEU A 33 5.40 22.84 4.00
CA LEU A 33 6.51 22.11 4.60
C LEU A 33 7.87 22.71 4.18
N ARG A 34 8.05 22.95 2.89
CA ARG A 34 9.29 23.56 2.36
C ARG A 34 9.49 25.01 2.83
N ALA A 35 8.39 25.78 2.97
CA ALA A 35 8.46 27.20 3.30
C ALA A 35 8.57 27.48 4.82
N CYS A 36 8.14 26.56 5.68
CA CYS A 36 8.13 26.75 7.13
C CYS A 36 8.22 25.40 7.88
N PRO A 37 9.38 24.74 7.91
CA PRO A 37 9.57 23.48 8.65
C PRO A 37 9.16 23.61 10.13
N GLN A 38 9.41 24.77 10.74
CA GLN A 38 9.09 25.04 12.16
C GLN A 38 7.58 25.13 12.46
N CYS A 39 6.74 25.31 11.43
CA CYS A 39 5.29 25.24 11.59
C CYS A 39 4.82 23.82 11.93
N PHE A 40 5.68 22.82 11.68
CA PHE A 40 5.43 21.41 11.90
C PHE A 40 5.94 20.87 13.22
N ASP A 41 6.95 21.50 13.86
CA ASP A 41 7.46 21.09 15.18
C ASP A 41 6.39 21.15 16.29
N ARG A 42 5.43 22.06 16.17
CA ARG A 42 4.23 22.08 17.01
C ARG A 42 3.10 21.16 16.53
N GLU A 43 3.18 20.66 15.32
CA GLU A 43 2.15 19.87 14.64
C GLU A 43 2.59 18.44 14.28
N GLN A 44 3.75 17.95 14.73
CA GLN A 44 4.03 16.51 14.73
C GLN A 44 2.91 15.73 15.45
N GLN A 45 2.33 16.35 16.49
CA GLN A 45 1.13 15.83 17.13
C GLN A 45 -0.09 15.88 16.20
N TRP A 46 -0.19 16.87 15.33
CA TRP A 46 -1.26 17.03 14.36
C TRP A 46 -1.08 16.10 13.14
N TYR A 47 0.15 15.93 12.68
CA TYR A 47 0.51 14.97 11.62
C TYR A 47 0.27 13.51 12.06
N ARG A 48 0.60 13.18 13.30
CA ARG A 48 0.19 11.91 13.92
C ARG A 48 -1.34 11.78 13.98
N THR A 49 -2.04 12.88 14.26
CA THR A 49 -3.50 12.91 14.29
C THR A 49 -4.10 12.87 12.88
N TRP A 50 -3.37 13.34 11.84
CA TRP A 50 -3.83 13.28 10.46
C TRP A 50 -3.48 11.95 9.79
N SER A 51 -2.32 11.39 10.00
CA SER A 51 -1.99 10.03 9.57
C SER A 51 -2.88 8.99 10.27
N THR A 52 -3.32 9.28 11.50
CA THR A 52 -4.40 8.52 12.17
C THR A 52 -5.82 8.94 11.74
N ALA A 53 -6.00 10.05 11.02
CA ALA A 53 -7.30 10.48 10.49
C ALA A 53 -7.54 10.00 9.05
N VAL A 54 -6.50 9.60 8.33
CA VAL A 54 -6.57 8.79 7.10
C VAL A 54 -6.66 7.30 7.48
N ALA A 55 -6.16 6.89 8.65
CA ALA A 55 -6.61 5.65 9.27
C ALA A 55 -8.10 5.79 9.63
N PRO A 56 -8.94 4.79 9.37
CA PRO A 56 -10.34 4.85 9.78
C PRO A 56 -10.39 5.26 11.25
N LYS A 57 -11.22 6.27 11.59
CA LYS A 57 -11.59 6.52 12.97
C LYS A 57 -11.88 5.16 13.58
N GLU A 58 -11.29 4.86 14.73
CA GLU A 58 -11.47 3.59 15.44
C GLU A 58 -12.89 3.05 15.22
N GLY A 59 -13.00 1.91 14.53
CA GLY A 59 -14.24 1.18 14.36
C GLY A 59 -14.80 1.01 12.95
N LYS A 60 -14.25 1.57 11.87
CA LYS A 60 -14.79 1.31 10.53
C LYS A 60 -13.72 0.91 9.53
N TRP A 61 -13.20 -0.28 9.68
CA TRP A 61 -12.41 -0.89 8.61
C TRP A 61 -13.32 -1.21 7.42
N LEU A 62 -12.85 -0.91 6.22
CA LEU A 62 -13.58 -1.22 4.98
C LEU A 62 -13.54 -2.71 4.65
N VAL A 63 -12.55 -3.42 5.20
CA VAL A 63 -12.43 -4.88 5.16
C VAL A 63 -12.08 -5.36 6.56
N SER A 64 -12.82 -6.35 7.07
CA SER A 64 -12.59 -6.94 8.39
C SER A 64 -11.72 -8.21 8.33
N ALA A 65 -11.18 -8.61 9.49
CA ALA A 65 -10.41 -9.84 9.63
C ALA A 65 -11.24 -11.09 9.28
N GLU A 66 -12.54 -11.09 9.60
CA GLU A 66 -13.48 -12.18 9.27
C GLU A 66 -13.65 -12.32 7.75
N GLN A 67 -13.74 -11.19 7.04
CA GLN A 67 -13.85 -11.20 5.58
C GLN A 67 -12.57 -11.72 4.92
N VAL A 68 -11.40 -11.26 5.37
CA VAL A 68 -10.10 -11.77 4.88
C VAL A 68 -9.96 -13.26 5.17
N ALA A 69 -10.33 -13.69 6.38
CA ALA A 69 -10.27 -15.08 6.83
C ALA A 69 -11.17 -15.98 5.97
N TYR A 70 -12.39 -15.56 5.71
CA TYR A 70 -13.33 -16.32 4.88
C TYR A 70 -12.79 -16.53 3.47
N VAL A 71 -12.28 -15.47 2.83
CA VAL A 71 -11.74 -15.55 1.47
C VAL A 71 -10.50 -16.43 1.42
N SER A 72 -9.56 -16.24 2.34
CA SER A 72 -8.29 -16.96 2.37
C SER A 72 -8.38 -18.38 2.91
N GLY A 73 -9.44 -18.73 3.64
CA GLY A 73 -9.61 -20.02 4.32
C GLY A 73 -8.88 -20.12 5.65
N TRP A 74 -8.50 -18.98 6.24
CA TRP A 74 -7.90 -18.90 7.57
C TRP A 74 -8.93 -18.56 8.64
N LYS A 75 -8.49 -18.43 9.89
CA LYS A 75 -9.31 -17.93 11.00
C LYS A 75 -8.99 -16.46 11.27
N ALA A 76 -9.99 -15.67 11.66
CA ALA A 76 -9.85 -14.22 11.82
C ALA A 76 -8.73 -13.83 12.81
N PHE A 77 -8.54 -14.56 13.90
CA PHE A 77 -7.50 -14.27 14.88
C PHE A 77 -6.04 -14.37 14.34
N GLN A 78 -5.84 -14.91 13.13
CA GLN A 78 -4.54 -14.98 12.46
C GLN A 78 -4.16 -13.68 11.77
N PHE A 79 -5.11 -12.74 11.64
CA PHE A 79 -4.90 -11.41 11.08
C PHE A 79 -4.93 -10.38 12.21
N ASP A 80 -3.74 -10.02 12.69
CA ASP A 80 -3.59 -9.05 13.77
C ASP A 80 -3.96 -7.61 13.33
N ASP A 81 -4.09 -6.71 14.30
CA ASP A 81 -4.45 -5.32 14.06
C ASP A 81 -3.47 -4.59 13.14
N ARG A 82 -2.19 -4.96 13.16
CA ARG A 82 -1.17 -4.38 12.29
C ARG A 82 -1.42 -4.77 10.83
N PHE A 83 -1.65 -6.06 10.57
CA PHE A 83 -1.99 -6.57 9.23
C PHE A 83 -3.25 -5.90 8.70
N MET A 84 -4.30 -5.85 9.51
CA MET A 84 -5.56 -5.24 9.12
C MET A 84 -5.47 -3.72 8.95
N SER A 85 -4.69 -3.06 9.78
CA SER A 85 -4.42 -1.62 9.66
C SER A 85 -3.69 -1.30 8.36
N ASP A 86 -2.67 -2.07 7.99
CA ASP A 86 -1.90 -1.86 6.78
C ASP A 86 -2.73 -2.11 5.51
N LEU A 87 -3.56 -3.17 5.50
CA LEU A 87 -4.53 -3.43 4.43
C LEU A 87 -5.49 -2.26 4.24
N ASN A 88 -6.09 -1.78 5.33
CA ASN A 88 -7.05 -0.69 5.24
C ASN A 88 -6.38 0.65 4.89
N LYS A 89 -5.13 0.87 5.30
CA LYS A 89 -4.32 2.01 4.84
C LYS A 89 -4.13 1.98 3.32
N LEU A 90 -3.77 0.82 2.74
CA LEU A 90 -3.67 0.68 1.29
C LEU A 90 -4.99 1.05 0.60
N ILE A 91 -6.12 0.52 1.08
CA ILE A 91 -7.45 0.80 0.52
C ILE A 91 -7.72 2.31 0.48
N TYR A 92 -7.48 3.01 1.60
CA TYR A 92 -7.70 4.45 1.67
C TYR A 92 -6.70 5.24 0.82
N SER A 93 -5.42 4.87 0.85
CA SER A 93 -4.36 5.58 0.12
C SER A 93 -4.54 5.49 -1.40
N THR A 94 -5.09 4.38 -1.90
CA THR A 94 -5.32 4.16 -3.34
C THR A 94 -6.74 4.50 -3.78
N GLY A 95 -7.62 4.87 -2.85
CA GLY A 95 -9.04 5.12 -3.14
C GLY A 95 -9.84 3.87 -3.52
N MET A 96 -9.34 2.65 -3.25
CA MET A 96 -10.02 1.38 -3.55
C MET A 96 -11.18 1.11 -2.58
N THR A 97 -12.08 2.09 -2.43
CA THR A 97 -13.12 2.08 -1.41
C THR A 97 -14.44 1.43 -1.86
N SER A 98 -14.64 1.23 -3.17
CA SER A 98 -15.84 0.55 -3.65
C SER A 98 -15.84 -0.94 -3.26
N VAL A 99 -17.02 -1.52 -3.17
CA VAL A 99 -17.19 -2.96 -2.88
C VAL A 99 -16.44 -3.81 -3.91
N GLN A 100 -16.54 -3.41 -5.18
CA GLN A 100 -15.93 -4.14 -6.28
C GLN A 100 -14.41 -4.13 -6.21
N GLN A 101 -13.81 -2.97 -5.95
CA GLN A 101 -12.37 -2.80 -5.77
C GLN A 101 -11.85 -3.64 -4.60
N ARG A 102 -12.55 -3.63 -3.47
CA ARG A 102 -12.18 -4.43 -2.28
C ARG A 102 -12.23 -5.93 -2.55
N ARG A 103 -13.25 -6.41 -3.30
CA ARG A 103 -13.36 -7.81 -3.72
C ARG A 103 -12.14 -8.24 -4.54
N HIS A 104 -11.76 -7.43 -5.53
CA HIS A 104 -10.56 -7.71 -6.32
C HIS A 104 -9.28 -7.63 -5.51
N LEU A 105 -9.10 -6.57 -4.71
CA LEU A 105 -7.92 -6.44 -3.87
C LEU A 105 -7.70 -7.71 -3.03
N ILE A 106 -8.72 -8.14 -2.29
CA ILE A 106 -8.59 -9.30 -1.39
C ILE A 106 -8.39 -10.61 -2.17
N SER A 107 -9.13 -10.84 -3.25
CA SER A 107 -9.00 -12.09 -4.01
C SER A 107 -7.67 -12.20 -4.75
N GLN A 108 -7.22 -11.13 -5.37
CA GLN A 108 -5.97 -11.12 -6.12
C GLN A 108 -4.76 -11.24 -5.18
N THR A 109 -4.71 -10.45 -4.10
CA THR A 109 -3.59 -10.52 -3.15
C THR A 109 -3.57 -11.84 -2.38
N ALA A 110 -4.73 -12.44 -2.09
CA ALA A 110 -4.79 -13.77 -1.51
C ALA A 110 -4.17 -14.82 -2.45
N HIS A 111 -4.41 -14.73 -3.76
CA HIS A 111 -3.78 -15.60 -4.72
C HIS A 111 -2.27 -15.42 -4.77
N GLU A 112 -1.79 -14.17 -4.98
CA GLU A 112 -0.37 -13.83 -5.12
C GLU A 112 0.49 -14.29 -3.94
N THR A 113 -0.09 -14.32 -2.74
CA THR A 113 0.61 -14.63 -1.49
C THR A 113 0.36 -16.05 -0.98
N GLY A 114 -0.28 -16.92 -1.78
CA GLY A 114 -0.70 -18.24 -1.31
C GLY A 114 -1.61 -18.14 -0.08
N ARG A 115 -2.60 -17.25 -0.14
CA ARG A 115 -3.55 -16.92 0.94
C ARG A 115 -2.88 -16.27 2.15
N TYR A 116 -2.03 -15.26 1.87
CA TYR A 116 -1.29 -14.48 2.88
C TYR A 116 -0.24 -15.27 3.66
N ARG A 117 0.11 -16.46 3.17
CA ARG A 117 1.16 -17.30 3.78
C ARG A 117 2.55 -16.78 3.44
N TRP A 118 2.72 -16.20 2.25
CA TRP A 118 4.00 -15.83 1.68
C TRP A 118 4.02 -14.35 1.30
N MET A 119 4.26 -13.47 2.32
CA MET A 119 4.40 -12.03 2.11
C MET A 119 5.81 -11.63 1.66
N LYS A 120 6.70 -12.59 1.51
CA LYS A 120 8.01 -12.43 0.89
C LYS A 120 8.34 -13.66 0.06
N GLU A 121 9.16 -13.44 -0.95
CA GLU A 121 9.68 -14.49 -1.80
C GLU A 121 10.49 -15.51 -0.99
N LEU A 122 10.39 -16.78 -1.37
CA LEU A 122 11.09 -17.89 -0.73
C LEU A 122 12.43 -18.12 -1.44
N GLY A 123 13.50 -18.12 -0.70
CA GLY A 123 14.85 -18.35 -1.17
C GLY A 123 15.86 -18.14 -0.04
N ASP A 124 17.11 -18.48 -0.34
CA ASP A 124 18.26 -18.18 0.49
C ASP A 124 19.07 -17.02 -0.12
N ASP A 125 20.07 -16.55 0.61
CA ASP A 125 20.91 -15.43 0.18
C ASP A 125 21.65 -15.72 -1.14
N ASP A 126 22.07 -16.96 -1.38
CA ASP A 126 22.74 -17.40 -2.61
C ASP A 126 21.78 -17.34 -3.80
N TYR A 127 20.54 -17.77 -3.61
CA TYR A 127 19.49 -17.66 -4.62
C TYR A 127 19.22 -16.19 -4.95
N PHE A 128 18.97 -15.34 -3.95
CA PHE A 128 18.66 -13.93 -4.18
C PHE A 128 19.82 -13.15 -4.79
N THR A 129 21.06 -13.43 -4.37
CA THR A 129 22.27 -12.86 -4.99
C THR A 129 22.33 -13.21 -6.47
N ARG A 130 22.16 -14.50 -6.81
CA ARG A 130 22.21 -14.97 -8.19
C ARG A 130 21.09 -14.41 -9.06
N MET A 131 19.89 -14.22 -8.50
CA MET A 131 18.71 -13.77 -9.26
C MET A 131 18.64 -12.26 -9.42
N TYR A 132 19.11 -11.51 -8.45
CA TYR A 132 18.80 -10.08 -8.34
C TYR A 132 20.00 -9.16 -8.23
N ASP A 133 21.21 -9.62 -7.91
CA ASP A 133 22.41 -8.77 -7.91
C ASP A 133 22.74 -8.31 -9.34
N ASN A 134 23.26 -7.10 -9.43
CA ASN A 134 23.70 -6.51 -10.69
C ASN A 134 22.62 -6.53 -11.80
N ARG A 135 21.36 -6.29 -11.40
CA ARG A 135 20.20 -6.13 -12.29
C ARG A 135 19.90 -4.63 -12.48
N PRO A 136 20.48 -3.99 -13.52
CA PRO A 136 20.28 -2.54 -13.75
C PRO A 136 18.83 -2.17 -14.02
N ASP A 137 18.06 -3.08 -14.60
CA ASP A 137 16.61 -2.95 -14.83
C ASP A 137 15.80 -2.84 -13.51
N LEU A 138 16.34 -3.40 -12.42
CA LEU A 138 15.78 -3.30 -11.06
C LEU A 138 16.48 -2.19 -10.22
N GLY A 139 17.52 -1.56 -10.75
CA GLY A 139 18.37 -0.62 -10.02
C GLY A 139 19.30 -1.28 -9.00
N ASN A 140 19.49 -2.60 -9.11
CA ASN A 140 20.28 -3.38 -8.17
C ASN A 140 21.78 -3.37 -8.54
N GLY A 141 22.62 -3.08 -7.57
CA GLY A 141 24.05 -3.31 -7.57
C GLY A 141 24.44 -4.60 -6.85
N PRO A 142 25.76 -4.77 -6.58
CA PRO A 142 26.27 -5.91 -5.80
C PRO A 142 25.68 -5.92 -4.38
N GLY A 143 25.19 -7.08 -3.94
CA GLY A 143 24.62 -7.29 -2.60
C GLY A 143 23.18 -6.82 -2.42
N ASP A 144 22.56 -6.23 -3.44
CA ASP A 144 21.18 -5.76 -3.39
C ASP A 144 20.14 -6.88 -3.47
N GLY A 145 20.48 -7.99 -4.11
CA GLY A 145 19.58 -9.11 -4.31
C GLY A 145 19.01 -9.65 -3.01
N LYS A 146 19.83 -9.84 -2.01
CA LYS A 146 19.42 -10.32 -0.67
C LYS A 146 18.69 -9.28 0.18
N VAL A 147 18.59 -8.04 -0.28
CA VAL A 147 17.85 -6.96 0.40
C VAL A 147 16.54 -6.67 -0.33
N PHE A 148 16.58 -6.51 -1.66
CA PHE A 148 15.48 -6.02 -2.47
C PHE A 148 14.80 -7.10 -3.35
N TYR A 149 14.72 -8.33 -2.84
CA TYR A 149 13.90 -9.39 -3.44
C TYR A 149 12.41 -9.14 -3.23
N GLY A 150 11.54 -10.06 -3.66
CA GLY A 150 10.09 -9.88 -3.60
C GLY A 150 9.54 -9.76 -2.18
N GLY A 151 8.86 -8.65 -1.87
CA GLY A 151 8.22 -8.38 -0.58
C GLY A 151 6.84 -7.76 -0.71
N GLY A 152 5.95 -8.03 0.24
CA GLY A 152 4.58 -7.54 0.25
C GLY A 152 3.61 -8.32 -0.65
N CYS A 153 2.36 -7.90 -0.66
CA CYS A 153 1.24 -8.66 -1.26
C CYS A 153 1.29 -8.77 -2.80
N ILE A 154 2.09 -7.96 -3.48
CA ILE A 154 2.32 -8.02 -4.93
C ILE A 154 3.80 -8.19 -5.26
N GLN A 155 4.62 -8.60 -4.29
CA GLN A 155 6.04 -8.90 -4.48
C GLN A 155 6.84 -7.70 -5.02
N LEU A 156 6.86 -6.58 -4.25
CA LEU A 156 7.72 -5.42 -4.53
C LEU A 156 9.17 -5.89 -4.68
N THR A 157 9.81 -5.65 -5.83
CA THR A 157 11.15 -6.18 -6.15
C THR A 157 12.04 -5.12 -6.77
N GLY A 158 13.31 -5.11 -6.37
CA GLY A 158 14.35 -4.23 -6.92
C GLY A 158 14.48 -2.89 -6.20
N ARG A 159 15.73 -2.41 -6.07
CA ARG A 159 16.08 -1.17 -5.36
C ARG A 159 15.24 0.03 -5.82
N TYR A 160 14.97 0.16 -7.13
CA TYR A 160 14.17 1.27 -7.66
C TYR A 160 12.76 1.27 -7.06
N ASN A 161 12.10 0.13 -6.97
CA ASN A 161 10.75 0.06 -6.46
C ASN A 161 10.71 0.28 -4.93
N TYR A 162 11.69 -0.25 -4.19
CA TYR A 162 11.82 0.03 -2.75
C TYR A 162 12.08 1.52 -2.49
N GLN A 163 12.95 2.16 -3.28
CA GLN A 163 13.19 3.60 -3.16
C GLN A 163 11.94 4.42 -3.48
N ARG A 164 11.18 4.02 -4.49
CA ARG A 164 9.91 4.70 -4.84
C ARG A 164 8.89 4.58 -3.70
N PHE A 165 8.79 3.41 -3.09
CA PHE A 165 7.93 3.20 -1.93
C PHE A 165 8.42 4.00 -0.71
N SER A 166 9.71 4.01 -0.42
CA SER A 166 10.31 4.84 0.64
C SER A 166 10.02 6.33 0.43
N ASN A 167 10.19 6.82 -0.80
CA ASN A 167 9.87 8.21 -1.16
C ASN A 167 8.36 8.50 -1.04
N TRP A 168 7.52 7.51 -1.33
CA TRP A 168 6.07 7.63 -1.15
C TRP A 168 5.72 7.76 0.35
N LEU A 169 6.32 6.93 1.20
CA LEU A 169 6.15 7.01 2.65
C LEU A 169 6.59 8.38 3.18
N GLU A 170 7.76 8.88 2.76
CA GLU A 170 8.28 10.19 3.16
C GLU A 170 7.30 11.31 2.78
N ARG A 171 6.84 11.34 1.52
CA ARG A 171 5.87 12.34 1.03
C ARG A 171 4.54 12.30 1.79
N ASN A 172 4.18 11.15 2.36
CA ASN A 172 2.96 10.96 3.15
C ASN A 172 3.20 11.05 4.67
N GLY A 173 4.37 11.57 5.11
CA GLY A 173 4.70 11.78 6.52
C GLY A 173 4.92 10.49 7.31
N MET A 174 5.23 9.39 6.61
CA MET A 174 5.51 8.07 7.19
C MET A 174 6.95 7.65 6.90
N ALA A 175 7.90 8.60 6.86
CA ALA A 175 9.30 8.32 6.56
C ALA A 175 9.82 7.15 7.41
N ASP A 176 10.44 6.17 6.73
CA ASP A 176 10.94 4.97 7.37
C ASP A 176 12.18 4.43 6.63
N ASP A 177 13.35 4.77 7.17
CA ASP A 177 14.64 4.40 6.57
C ASP A 177 14.88 2.89 6.51
N LYS A 178 14.19 2.11 7.34
CA LYS A 178 14.33 0.65 7.37
C LYS A 178 13.84 -0.01 6.10
N VAL A 179 12.95 0.61 5.36
CA VAL A 179 12.52 0.14 4.03
C VAL A 179 13.72 -0.07 3.12
N MET A 180 14.67 0.87 3.14
CA MET A 180 15.89 0.80 2.33
C MET A 180 17.03 0.03 2.99
N GLN A 181 17.04 -0.07 4.32
CA GLN A 181 18.08 -0.77 5.09
C GLN A 181 17.84 -2.27 5.18
N GLU A 182 16.59 -2.67 5.45
CA GLU A 182 16.21 -4.06 5.73
C GLU A 182 15.40 -4.71 4.58
N GLY A 183 14.90 -3.93 3.62
CA GLY A 183 14.28 -4.37 2.38
C GLY A 183 13.08 -5.30 2.56
N ALA A 184 13.09 -6.41 1.81
CA ALA A 184 11.95 -7.32 1.68
C ALA A 184 11.46 -7.90 3.01
N SER A 185 12.35 -8.30 3.89
CA SER A 185 11.96 -8.86 5.19
C SER A 185 11.25 -7.84 6.06
N TYR A 186 11.67 -6.58 6.02
CA TYR A 186 11.02 -5.51 6.76
C TYR A 186 9.66 -5.14 6.14
N VAL A 187 9.63 -4.93 4.83
CA VAL A 187 8.41 -4.57 4.09
C VAL A 187 7.33 -5.64 4.23
N ALA A 188 7.68 -6.92 4.11
CA ALA A 188 6.74 -8.02 4.30
C ALA A 188 6.10 -8.04 5.70
N ASN A 189 6.80 -7.47 6.68
CA ASN A 189 6.36 -7.42 8.07
C ASN A 189 5.57 -6.13 8.41
N GLN A 190 6.08 -4.96 7.98
CA GLN A 190 5.54 -3.66 8.40
C GLN A 190 4.53 -3.09 7.41
N TYR A 191 4.72 -3.37 6.12
CA TYR A 191 3.95 -2.81 5.01
C TYR A 191 3.48 -3.91 4.03
N PRO A 192 2.92 -5.03 4.52
CA PRO A 192 2.57 -6.17 3.67
C PRO A 192 1.62 -5.80 2.52
N PHE A 193 0.77 -4.81 2.70
CA PHE A 193 -0.14 -4.30 1.68
C PHE A 193 0.25 -2.93 1.15
N LEU A 194 0.62 -1.99 2.03
CA LEU A 194 0.91 -0.60 1.64
C LEU A 194 2.06 -0.51 0.64
N SER A 195 2.98 -1.47 0.64
CA SER A 195 4.05 -1.58 -0.36
C SER A 195 3.56 -1.66 -1.81
N ALA A 196 2.29 -2.02 -2.03
CA ALA A 196 1.67 -2.08 -3.35
C ALA A 196 1.23 -0.71 -3.88
N VAL A 197 1.21 0.34 -3.05
CA VAL A 197 0.58 1.63 -3.37
C VAL A 197 1.12 2.24 -4.67
N CYS A 198 2.45 2.29 -4.83
CA CYS A 198 3.07 2.89 -6.01
C CYS A 198 2.72 2.15 -7.30
N TRP A 199 2.68 0.82 -7.25
CA TRP A 199 2.31 0.00 -8.40
C TRP A 199 0.84 0.18 -8.77
N ILE A 200 -0.06 0.22 -7.76
CA ILE A 200 -1.50 0.42 -7.97
C ILE A 200 -1.77 1.78 -8.64
N GLU A 201 -1.11 2.84 -8.15
CA GLU A 201 -1.23 4.19 -8.71
C GLU A 201 -0.72 4.24 -10.16
N GLU A 202 0.46 3.69 -10.42
CA GLU A 202 1.09 3.71 -11.76
C GLU A 202 0.29 2.98 -12.83
N ASN A 203 -0.27 1.82 -12.46
CA ASN A 203 -1.01 0.97 -13.38
C ASN A 203 -2.51 1.31 -13.40
N ASN A 204 -2.93 2.36 -12.67
CA ASN A 204 -4.33 2.72 -12.52
C ASN A 204 -5.22 1.52 -12.14
N TRP A 205 -4.64 0.60 -11.34
CA TRP A 205 -5.27 -0.68 -11.05
C TRP A 205 -6.55 -0.51 -10.22
N ALA A 206 -6.65 0.54 -9.42
CA ALA A 206 -7.87 0.87 -8.70
C ALA A 206 -9.06 1.05 -9.65
N ALA A 207 -8.88 1.76 -10.78
CA ALA A 207 -9.93 1.92 -11.78
C ALA A 207 -10.24 0.61 -12.52
N VAL A 208 -9.23 -0.21 -12.80
CA VAL A 208 -9.43 -1.54 -13.42
C VAL A 208 -10.26 -2.44 -12.51
N CYS A 209 -10.09 -2.34 -11.20
CA CYS A 209 -10.82 -3.13 -10.20
C CYS A 209 -12.30 -2.72 -10.03
N GLU A 210 -12.80 -1.70 -10.73
CA GLU A 210 -14.24 -1.44 -10.84
C GLU A 210 -14.95 -2.41 -11.78
N SER A 211 -14.21 -3.08 -12.65
CA SER A 211 -14.74 -4.12 -13.54
C SER A 211 -15.21 -5.35 -12.76
N THR A 212 -16.27 -6.02 -13.25
CA THR A 212 -16.67 -7.34 -12.75
C THR A 212 -15.87 -8.48 -13.40
N ASP A 213 -15.06 -8.15 -14.40
CA ASP A 213 -14.27 -9.13 -15.16
C ASP A 213 -12.94 -9.45 -14.46
N VAL A 214 -12.89 -10.59 -13.80
CA VAL A 214 -11.69 -11.10 -13.10
C VAL A 214 -10.52 -11.32 -14.07
N TYR A 215 -10.80 -11.69 -15.33
CA TYR A 215 -9.76 -11.88 -16.35
C TYR A 215 -9.04 -10.56 -16.66
N GLN A 216 -9.80 -9.48 -16.85
CA GLN A 216 -9.25 -8.15 -17.09
C GLN A 216 -8.36 -7.71 -15.93
N VAL A 217 -8.85 -7.83 -14.69
CA VAL A 217 -8.11 -7.43 -13.49
C VAL A 217 -6.85 -8.27 -13.30
N THR A 218 -6.96 -9.58 -13.51
CA THR A 218 -5.82 -10.51 -13.44
C THR A 218 -4.76 -10.18 -14.48
N ARG A 219 -5.15 -9.91 -15.72
CA ARG A 219 -4.23 -9.61 -16.81
C ARG A 219 -3.39 -8.37 -16.52
N VAL A 220 -3.97 -7.34 -15.92
CA VAL A 220 -3.22 -6.12 -15.54
C VAL A 220 -2.24 -6.42 -14.43
N LEU A 221 -2.63 -7.21 -13.42
CA LEU A 221 -1.77 -7.52 -12.28
C LEU A 221 -0.62 -8.49 -12.63
N ASN A 222 -0.94 -9.54 -13.38
CA ASN A 222 -0.04 -10.69 -13.61
C ASN A 222 0.61 -10.69 -15.00
N GLY A 223 0.17 -9.83 -15.92
CA GLY A 223 0.59 -9.84 -17.33
C GLY A 223 -0.06 -10.96 -18.16
N GLY A 224 -0.79 -11.88 -17.54
CA GLY A 224 -1.44 -13.05 -18.15
C GLY A 224 -2.59 -13.56 -17.30
N TYR A 225 -2.85 -14.87 -17.39
CA TYR A 225 -3.97 -15.51 -16.69
C TYR A 225 -3.51 -16.63 -15.73
N ASN A 226 -2.28 -16.55 -15.23
CA ASN A 226 -1.78 -17.53 -14.27
C ASN A 226 -2.67 -17.59 -13.03
N GLY A 227 -3.11 -18.82 -12.68
CA GLY A 227 -3.96 -19.07 -11.53
C GLY A 227 -5.38 -18.53 -11.65
N ILE A 228 -5.90 -18.31 -12.86
CA ILE A 228 -7.21 -17.68 -13.08
C ILE A 228 -8.35 -18.44 -12.38
N GLU A 229 -8.33 -19.76 -12.35
CA GLU A 229 -9.36 -20.57 -11.70
C GLU A 229 -9.38 -20.32 -10.18
N ASP A 230 -8.21 -20.26 -9.54
CA ASP A 230 -8.08 -19.97 -8.11
C ASP A 230 -8.52 -18.52 -7.81
N ARG A 231 -8.14 -17.56 -8.66
CA ARG A 231 -8.56 -16.15 -8.53
C ARG A 231 -10.08 -15.99 -8.66
N LEU A 232 -10.71 -16.70 -9.59
CA LEU A 232 -12.18 -16.73 -9.73
C LEU A 232 -12.84 -17.32 -8.48
N ALA A 233 -12.31 -18.42 -7.94
CA ALA A 233 -12.83 -19.03 -6.72
C ALA A 233 -12.70 -18.08 -5.51
N LEU A 234 -11.55 -17.41 -5.35
CA LEU A 234 -11.32 -16.42 -4.30
C LEU A 234 -12.22 -15.18 -4.46
N TYR A 235 -12.39 -14.70 -5.70
CA TYR A 235 -13.28 -13.58 -6.00
C TYR A 235 -14.74 -13.92 -5.67
N LYS A 236 -15.20 -15.12 -6.01
CA LYS A 236 -16.54 -15.60 -5.64
C LYS A 236 -16.75 -15.55 -4.13
N LYS A 237 -15.79 -16.05 -3.33
CA LYS A 237 -15.84 -15.95 -1.87
C LYS A 237 -15.85 -14.48 -1.41
N ALA A 238 -15.06 -13.62 -2.02
CA ALA A 238 -15.06 -12.19 -1.69
C ALA A 238 -16.44 -11.56 -1.94
N CYS A 239 -17.14 -11.95 -3.02
CA CYS A 239 -18.50 -11.49 -3.29
C CYS A 239 -19.53 -11.96 -2.24
N GLU A 240 -19.30 -13.09 -1.58
CA GLU A 240 -20.17 -13.60 -0.55
C GLU A 240 -20.12 -12.79 0.74
N VAL A 241 -18.95 -12.22 1.08
CA VAL A 241 -18.74 -11.57 2.40
C VAL A 241 -18.44 -10.07 2.33
N ILE A 242 -17.89 -9.54 1.23
CA ILE A 242 -17.64 -8.11 1.05
C ILE A 242 -18.88 -7.51 0.37
N LYS A 243 -19.70 -6.83 1.15
CA LYS A 243 -20.96 -6.18 0.73
C LYS A 243 -20.96 -4.71 1.08
N GLU A 244 -21.97 -3.97 0.65
CA GLU A 244 -22.16 -2.55 0.98
C GLU A 244 -22.31 -2.32 2.49
#